data_385be66dcd89b79bb6d9528f70a0a743
#
_entry.id   385be66dcd89b79bb6d9528f70a0a743
#
_cell.length_a   1.000
_cell.length_b   1.000
_cell.length_c   1.000
_cell.angle_alpha   90.00
_cell.angle_beta   90.00
_cell.angle_gamma   90.00
#
_symmetry.space_group_name_H-M   'P 1'
#
loop_
_entity.id
_entity.type
_entity.pdbx_description
1 polymer ?
#
loop_
_entity_poly.entity_id
_entity_poly.type
_entity_poly.pdbx_seq_one_letter_code
_entity_poly.pdbx_strand_id
1 'polypeptide(L)'
;MEENVSQKEKEKAEEEMIEQAFQELLNDYLATKHRKRVEIITKAFNFANQAHKGIKRRSGEPYIMHPIAVAKIVCNEIGLGSTSICSALLHDVVEDTDYTVEDIENIFGPKIAQIVDGLTKISGGIFGDRASAQAENFKKLLLTMSDDIRVILIKIADRLHNMRTLGSMLPNKQFKIAGETLYIYAPLANRLGLYKIKTEQIGRASCRE
;
A
#
# COMPACT_ATOMS: atom_id res chain seq x y z
N MET A 1 -5.96 38.56 1.37
CA MET A 1 -6.83 38.02 2.43
C MET A 1 -7.71 36.89 1.90
N GLU A 2 -8.33 37.03 0.73
CA GLU A 2 -9.18 35.97 0.13
C GLU A 2 -8.44 34.69 -0.25
N GLU A 3 -7.20 34.76 -0.77
CA GLU A 3 -6.38 33.56 -1.07
C GLU A 3 -6.06 32.74 0.18
N ASN A 4 -5.83 33.39 1.32
CA ASN A 4 -5.50 32.71 2.58
C ASN A 4 -6.71 32.00 3.21
N VAL A 5 -7.92 32.48 2.96
CA VAL A 5 -9.17 31.85 3.39
C VAL A 5 -9.43 30.60 2.54
N SER A 6 -9.29 30.71 1.22
CA SER A 6 -9.45 29.58 0.28
C SER A 6 -8.45 28.44 0.55
N GLN A 7 -7.20 28.77 0.93
CA GLN A 7 -6.19 27.76 1.27
C GLN A 7 -6.54 26.99 2.55
N LYS A 8 -6.97 27.67 3.61
CA LYS A 8 -7.41 27.07 4.87
C LYS A 8 -8.65 26.19 4.70
N GLU A 9 -9.60 26.60 3.86
CA GLU A 9 -10.77 25.78 3.56
C GLU A 9 -10.40 24.47 2.84
N LYS A 10 -9.43 24.53 1.91
CA LYS A 10 -8.91 23.33 1.23
C LYS A 10 -8.19 22.38 2.19
N GLU A 11 -7.33 22.91 3.04
CA GLU A 11 -6.61 22.11 4.06
C GLU A 11 -7.60 21.42 5.01
N LYS A 12 -8.62 22.13 5.46
CA LYS A 12 -9.66 21.57 6.31
C LYS A 12 -10.44 20.44 5.61
N ALA A 13 -10.81 20.66 4.35
CA ALA A 13 -11.52 19.64 3.57
C ALA A 13 -10.65 18.38 3.34
N GLU A 14 -9.32 18.55 3.14
CA GLU A 14 -8.39 17.43 3.04
C GLU A 14 -8.28 16.67 4.36
N GLU A 15 -8.19 17.35 5.50
CA GLU A 15 -8.17 16.73 6.83
C GLU A 15 -9.47 15.96 7.12
N GLU A 16 -10.63 16.53 6.80
CA GLU A 16 -11.92 15.85 6.97
C GLU A 16 -12.01 14.59 6.09
N MET A 17 -11.53 14.65 4.85
CA MET A 17 -11.49 13.49 3.94
C MET A 17 -10.57 12.37 4.46
N ILE A 18 -9.39 12.72 4.97
CA ILE A 18 -8.44 11.77 5.55
C ILE A 18 -9.04 11.09 6.78
N GLU A 19 -9.62 11.87 7.68
CA GLU A 19 -10.24 11.36 8.90
C GLU A 19 -11.42 10.43 8.58
N GLN A 20 -12.28 10.80 7.64
CA GLN A 20 -13.39 9.96 7.20
C GLN A 20 -12.89 8.62 6.65
N ALA A 21 -11.88 8.63 5.77
CA ALA A 21 -11.32 7.42 5.19
C ALA A 21 -10.71 6.50 6.25
N PHE A 22 -10.05 7.08 7.26
CA PHE A 22 -9.49 6.32 8.37
C PHE A 22 -10.57 5.74 9.29
N GLN A 23 -11.63 6.50 9.59
CA GLN A 23 -12.76 6.00 10.38
C GLN A 23 -13.49 4.84 9.68
N GLU A 24 -13.63 4.90 8.35
CA GLU A 24 -14.14 3.78 7.56
C GLU A 24 -13.27 2.54 7.73
N LEU A 25 -11.94 2.65 7.63
CA LEU A 25 -11.01 1.54 7.88
C LEU A 25 -11.18 0.96 9.29
N LEU A 26 -11.30 1.80 10.31
CA LEU A 26 -11.51 1.35 11.69
C LEU A 26 -12.85 0.62 11.85
N ASN A 27 -13.92 1.12 11.26
CA ASN A 27 -15.24 0.48 11.29
C ASN A 27 -15.20 -0.88 10.61
N ASP A 28 -14.55 -0.98 9.44
CA ASP A 28 -14.34 -2.24 8.73
C ASP A 28 -13.57 -3.24 9.61
N TYR A 29 -12.46 -2.80 10.21
CA TYR A 29 -11.67 -3.66 11.10
C TYR A 29 -12.44 -4.10 12.33
N LEU A 30 -13.25 -3.23 12.94
CA LEU A 30 -14.09 -3.55 14.09
C LEU A 30 -15.19 -4.57 13.75
N ALA A 31 -15.64 -4.62 12.52
CA ALA A 31 -16.58 -5.63 12.03
C ALA A 31 -15.94 -7.02 11.83
N THR A 32 -14.60 -7.12 11.74
CA THR A 32 -13.93 -8.42 11.58
C THR A 32 -13.95 -9.25 12.86
N LYS A 33 -13.60 -10.55 12.74
CA LYS A 33 -13.43 -11.47 13.89
C LYS A 33 -12.06 -11.37 14.57
N HIS A 34 -11.15 -10.53 14.09
CA HIS A 34 -9.82 -10.36 14.67
C HIS A 34 -9.87 -9.73 16.07
N ARG A 35 -8.84 -10.03 16.88
CA ARG A 35 -8.64 -9.34 18.17
C ARG A 35 -8.51 -7.83 17.93
N LYS A 36 -9.31 -7.05 18.62
CA LYS A 36 -9.35 -5.59 18.47
C LYS A 36 -8.10 -4.94 19.07
N ARG A 37 -7.30 -4.33 18.20
CA ARG A 37 -6.08 -3.58 18.54
C ARG A 37 -6.12 -2.22 17.83
N VAL A 38 -7.15 -1.44 18.14
CA VAL A 38 -7.41 -0.12 17.51
C VAL A 38 -6.25 0.85 17.77
N GLU A 39 -5.72 0.84 18.99
CA GLU A 39 -4.66 1.78 19.40
C GLU A 39 -3.41 1.72 18.50
N ILE A 40 -2.93 0.50 18.17
CA ILE A 40 -1.75 0.38 17.32
C ILE A 40 -2.04 0.77 15.86
N ILE A 41 -3.24 0.52 15.37
CA ILE A 41 -3.66 0.95 14.03
C ILE A 41 -3.75 2.47 13.97
N THR A 42 -4.36 3.10 14.97
CA THR A 42 -4.42 4.56 15.09
C THR A 42 -3.03 5.18 15.18
N LYS A 43 -2.14 4.57 15.96
CA LYS A 43 -0.73 5.01 16.08
C LYS A 43 -0.02 4.92 14.72
N ALA A 44 -0.20 3.82 13.97
CA ALA A 44 0.40 3.65 12.65
C ALA A 44 -0.16 4.64 11.62
N PHE A 45 -1.47 4.89 11.63
CA PHE A 45 -2.09 5.90 10.80
C PHE A 45 -1.55 7.30 11.08
N ASN A 46 -1.55 7.74 12.35
CA ASN A 46 -1.05 9.06 12.73
C ASN A 46 0.41 9.26 12.34
N PHE A 47 1.23 8.23 12.53
CA PHE A 47 2.64 8.26 12.13
C PHE A 47 2.80 8.39 10.62
N ALA A 48 2.12 7.56 9.83
CA ALA A 48 2.17 7.61 8.37
C ALA A 48 1.62 8.93 7.81
N ASN A 49 0.51 9.44 8.39
CA ASN A 49 -0.08 10.72 8.01
C ASN A 49 0.88 11.89 8.26
N GLN A 50 1.57 11.89 9.40
CA GLN A 50 2.58 12.90 9.71
C GLN A 50 3.80 12.78 8.80
N ALA A 51 4.28 11.56 8.52
CA ALA A 51 5.43 11.30 7.67
C ALA A 51 5.21 11.78 6.22
N HIS A 52 3.99 11.67 5.71
CA HIS A 52 3.61 12.09 4.36
C HIS A 52 2.91 13.46 4.30
N LYS A 53 2.99 14.25 5.39
CA LYS A 53 2.31 15.56 5.45
C LYS A 53 2.77 16.47 4.31
N GLY A 54 1.80 17.02 3.57
CA GLY A 54 2.07 17.92 2.44
C GLY A 54 2.42 17.20 1.12
N ILE A 55 2.64 15.89 1.14
CA ILE A 55 2.88 15.10 -0.08
C ILE A 55 1.53 14.78 -0.73
N LYS A 56 1.44 15.01 -2.04
CA LYS A 56 0.25 14.69 -2.84
C LYS A 56 0.56 13.68 -3.93
N ARG A 57 -0.43 12.83 -4.21
CA ARG A 57 -0.40 11.97 -5.39
C ARG A 57 -0.58 12.80 -6.66
N ARG A 58 -0.27 12.20 -7.80
CA ARG A 58 -0.49 12.84 -9.10
C ARG A 58 -1.96 13.19 -9.40
N SER A 59 -2.89 12.46 -8.79
CA SER A 59 -4.33 12.77 -8.81
C SER A 59 -4.71 14.06 -8.06
N GLY A 60 -3.78 14.62 -7.26
CA GLY A 60 -3.98 15.81 -6.43
C GLY A 60 -4.44 15.50 -5.01
N GLU A 61 -4.79 14.25 -4.69
CA GLU A 61 -5.19 13.83 -3.35
C GLU A 61 -3.98 13.71 -2.39
N PRO A 62 -4.17 13.88 -1.07
CA PRO A 62 -3.13 13.63 -0.07
C PRO A 62 -2.58 12.20 -0.19
N TYR A 63 -1.25 12.07 -0.06
CA TYR A 63 -0.58 10.76 -0.26
C TYR A 63 -1.11 9.67 0.67
N ILE A 64 -1.43 10.01 1.91
CA ILE A 64 -1.93 9.07 2.94
C ILE A 64 -3.20 8.30 2.51
N MET A 65 -3.98 8.83 1.55
CA MET A 65 -5.15 8.15 1.02
C MET A 65 -4.80 6.80 0.39
N HIS A 66 -3.59 6.68 -0.20
CA HIS A 66 -3.10 5.41 -0.75
C HIS A 66 -2.82 4.36 0.33
N PRO A 67 -2.00 4.58 1.35
CA PRO A 67 -1.83 3.65 2.45
C PRO A 67 -3.13 3.23 3.14
N ILE A 68 -4.08 4.17 3.33
CA ILE A 68 -5.40 3.84 3.89
C ILE A 68 -6.15 2.87 2.95
N ALA A 69 -6.18 3.15 1.65
CA ALA A 69 -6.85 2.27 0.68
C ALA A 69 -6.20 0.88 0.61
N VAL A 70 -4.87 0.79 0.65
CA VAL A 70 -4.15 -0.50 0.73
C VAL A 70 -4.51 -1.24 2.02
N ALA A 71 -4.55 -0.56 3.16
CA ALA A 71 -4.95 -1.13 4.44
C ALA A 71 -6.42 -1.63 4.42
N LYS A 72 -7.34 -0.93 3.74
CA LYS A 72 -8.72 -1.40 3.54
C LYS A 72 -8.79 -2.68 2.70
N ILE A 73 -8.00 -2.80 1.65
CA ILE A 73 -7.89 -4.04 0.85
C ILE A 73 -7.36 -5.18 1.71
N VAL A 74 -6.31 -4.94 2.49
CA VAL A 74 -5.71 -5.92 3.41
C VAL A 74 -6.73 -6.40 4.45
N CYS A 75 -7.54 -5.50 4.99
CA CYS A 75 -8.58 -5.80 5.97
C CYS A 75 -9.76 -6.54 5.36
N ASN A 76 -10.36 -6.01 4.28
CA ASN A 76 -11.67 -6.42 3.79
C ASN A 76 -11.60 -7.51 2.72
N GLU A 77 -10.61 -7.43 1.83
CA GLU A 77 -10.53 -8.32 0.66
C GLU A 77 -9.59 -9.51 0.89
N ILE A 78 -8.52 -9.30 1.68
CA ILE A 78 -7.59 -10.37 2.05
C ILE A 78 -7.91 -10.96 3.43
N GLY A 79 -8.47 -10.16 4.35
CA GLY A 79 -8.92 -10.62 5.66
C GLY A 79 -7.81 -10.73 6.70
N LEU A 80 -6.79 -9.86 6.64
CA LEU A 80 -5.67 -9.85 7.59
C LEU A 80 -5.93 -8.93 8.80
N GLY A 81 -5.22 -9.21 9.90
CA GLY A 81 -5.40 -8.50 11.18
C GLY A 81 -4.50 -7.25 11.33
N SER A 82 -4.50 -6.72 12.56
CA SER A 82 -3.87 -5.44 12.92
C SER A 82 -2.42 -5.28 12.50
N THR A 83 -1.57 -6.31 12.65
CA THR A 83 -0.16 -6.25 12.25
C THR A 83 0.00 -5.94 10.76
N SER A 84 -0.78 -6.61 9.90
CA SER A 84 -0.74 -6.39 8.46
C SER A 84 -1.37 -5.05 8.06
N ILE A 85 -2.42 -4.61 8.75
CA ILE A 85 -3.04 -3.30 8.55
C ILE A 85 -2.03 -2.19 8.90
N CYS A 86 -1.34 -2.29 10.04
CA CYS A 86 -0.27 -1.35 10.42
C CYS A 86 0.86 -1.34 9.37
N SER A 87 1.32 -2.52 8.94
CA SER A 87 2.37 -2.62 7.92
C SER A 87 1.93 -2.03 6.57
N ALA A 88 0.65 -2.16 6.22
CA ALA A 88 0.09 -1.54 5.02
C ALA A 88 0.01 0.00 5.13
N LEU A 89 -0.33 0.54 6.31
CA LEU A 89 -0.30 1.98 6.56
C LEU A 89 1.13 2.56 6.50
N LEU A 90 2.13 1.76 6.86
CA LEU A 90 3.54 2.16 6.97
C LEU A 90 4.40 1.77 5.76
N HIS A 91 3.84 1.11 4.74
CA HIS A 91 4.62 0.41 3.71
C HIS A 91 5.55 1.31 2.88
N ASP A 92 5.18 2.56 2.67
CA ASP A 92 5.96 3.53 1.89
C ASP A 92 6.76 4.50 2.77
N VAL A 93 6.59 4.48 4.11
CA VAL A 93 7.24 5.45 5.00
C VAL A 93 8.76 5.40 4.88
N VAL A 94 9.35 4.21 4.86
CA VAL A 94 10.82 4.04 4.77
C VAL A 94 11.34 4.38 3.36
N GLU A 95 10.52 4.22 2.32
CA GLU A 95 10.92 4.52 0.94
C GLU A 95 10.83 6.01 0.60
N ASP A 96 9.80 6.69 1.12
CA ASP A 96 9.42 8.03 0.70
C ASP A 96 9.83 9.11 1.71
N THR A 97 10.38 8.74 2.87
CA THR A 97 10.76 9.67 3.95
C THR A 97 12.13 9.33 4.56
N ASP A 98 12.61 10.16 5.47
CA ASP A 98 13.89 9.96 6.17
C ASP A 98 13.82 8.92 7.30
N TYR A 99 12.64 8.33 7.58
CA TYR A 99 12.51 7.29 8.60
C TYR A 99 13.14 5.97 8.15
N THR A 100 13.80 5.31 9.11
CA THR A 100 14.47 4.03 8.91
C THR A 100 13.63 2.85 9.40
N VAL A 101 14.01 1.64 9.00
CA VAL A 101 13.42 0.39 9.55
C VAL A 101 13.62 0.31 11.07
N GLU A 102 14.75 0.81 11.59
CA GLU A 102 15.05 0.86 13.01
C GLU A 102 14.08 1.78 13.77
N ASP A 103 13.71 2.92 13.18
CA ASP A 103 12.68 3.80 13.74
C ASP A 103 11.33 3.09 13.83
N ILE A 104 10.96 2.36 12.77
CA ILE A 104 9.73 1.56 12.76
C ILE A 104 9.78 0.47 13.84
N GLU A 105 10.92 -0.19 14.02
CA GLU A 105 11.10 -1.22 15.06
C GLU A 105 10.93 -0.65 16.46
N ASN A 106 11.59 0.48 16.74
CA ASN A 106 11.52 1.15 18.05
C ASN A 106 10.10 1.62 18.40
N ILE A 107 9.31 2.02 17.41
CA ILE A 107 7.97 2.58 17.60
C ILE A 107 6.88 1.51 17.60
N PHE A 108 6.96 0.51 16.72
CA PHE A 108 5.91 -0.47 16.43
C PHE A 108 6.29 -1.91 16.75
N GLY A 109 7.54 -2.15 17.09
CA GLY A 109 8.10 -3.46 17.42
C GLY A 109 8.61 -4.25 16.22
N PRO A 110 9.37 -5.34 16.48
CA PRO A 110 10.14 -6.05 15.47
C PRO A 110 9.28 -6.71 14.39
N LYS A 111 8.05 -7.12 14.73
CA LYS A 111 7.21 -7.83 13.76
C LYS A 111 6.67 -6.93 12.66
N ILE A 112 6.28 -5.70 12.98
CA ILE A 112 5.84 -4.72 12.00
C ILE A 112 7.04 -4.23 11.18
N ALA A 113 8.16 -3.95 11.84
CA ALA A 113 9.41 -3.54 11.19
C ALA A 113 9.91 -4.58 10.17
N GLN A 114 9.88 -5.87 10.52
CA GLN A 114 10.26 -6.97 9.62
C GLN A 114 9.41 -6.99 8.34
N ILE A 115 8.10 -6.77 8.47
CA ILE A 115 7.20 -6.74 7.30
C ILE A 115 7.48 -5.50 6.45
N VAL A 116 7.64 -4.32 7.07
CA VAL A 116 7.95 -3.07 6.37
C VAL A 116 9.30 -3.17 5.65
N ASP A 117 10.34 -3.72 6.29
CA ASP A 117 11.63 -3.99 5.67
C ASP A 117 11.52 -4.90 4.44
N GLY A 118 10.72 -5.97 4.55
CA GLY A 118 10.44 -6.86 3.41
C GLY A 118 9.74 -6.13 2.26
N LEU A 119 8.80 -5.23 2.56
CA LEU A 119 8.10 -4.42 1.56
C LEU A 119 9.04 -3.46 0.84
N THR A 120 9.90 -2.75 1.58
CA THR A 120 10.92 -1.82 1.06
C THR A 120 11.93 -2.54 0.17
N LYS A 121 12.44 -3.71 0.57
CA LYS A 121 13.38 -4.52 -0.22
C LYS A 121 12.81 -4.98 -1.56
N ILE A 122 11.50 -5.23 -1.62
CA ILE A 122 10.82 -5.59 -2.87
C ILE A 122 10.66 -4.36 -3.76
N SER A 123 10.34 -3.20 -3.22
CA SER A 123 10.10 -1.97 -3.99
C SER A 123 11.39 -1.42 -4.62
N GLY A 124 12.50 -1.44 -3.89
CA GLY A 124 13.78 -0.84 -4.29
C GLY A 124 14.50 -1.49 -5.48
N GLY A 125 13.92 -2.49 -6.14
CA GLY A 125 14.69 -3.19 -7.17
C GLY A 125 13.97 -4.18 -8.07
N ILE A 126 12.66 -4.09 -8.23
CA ILE A 126 11.96 -5.10 -9.03
C ILE A 126 12.17 -4.93 -10.54
N PHE A 127 12.47 -3.74 -11.06
CA PHE A 127 12.57 -3.53 -12.51
C PHE A 127 13.75 -2.67 -12.94
N GLY A 128 14.89 -3.30 -13.13
CA GLY A 128 15.92 -2.80 -14.05
C GLY A 128 15.52 -3.08 -15.51
N ASP A 129 16.07 -2.32 -16.44
CA ASP A 129 15.70 -2.27 -17.86
C ASP A 129 15.97 -3.54 -18.71
N ARG A 130 16.10 -4.74 -18.13
CA ARG A 130 16.40 -5.97 -18.87
C ARG A 130 15.63 -7.20 -18.38
N ALA A 131 15.28 -8.10 -19.29
CA ALA A 131 14.56 -9.36 -19.04
C ALA A 131 15.21 -10.27 -17.96
N SER A 132 16.53 -10.17 -17.73
CA SER A 132 17.24 -10.87 -16.67
C SER A 132 16.85 -10.37 -15.26
N ALA A 133 16.46 -9.10 -15.14
CA ALA A 133 16.00 -8.51 -13.89
C ALA A 133 14.63 -9.07 -13.44
N GLN A 134 13.75 -9.47 -14.36
CA GLN A 134 12.47 -10.07 -14.01
C GLN A 134 12.60 -11.41 -13.28
N ALA A 135 13.54 -12.27 -13.71
CA ALA A 135 13.79 -13.56 -13.07
C ALA A 135 14.41 -13.38 -11.67
N GLU A 136 15.37 -12.47 -11.52
CA GLU A 136 15.96 -12.15 -10.20
C GLU A 136 14.95 -11.54 -9.24
N ASN A 137 14.05 -10.72 -9.74
CA ASN A 137 13.03 -10.07 -8.95
C ASN A 137 11.93 -11.04 -8.52
N PHE A 138 11.55 -11.98 -9.39
CA PHE A 138 10.67 -13.08 -9.02
C PHE A 138 11.32 -13.98 -7.95
N LYS A 139 12.63 -14.21 -8.06
CA LYS A 139 13.39 -14.95 -7.04
C LYS A 139 13.44 -14.20 -5.71
N LYS A 140 13.69 -12.89 -5.70
CA LYS A 140 13.64 -12.05 -4.48
C LYS A 140 12.24 -12.09 -3.85
N LEU A 141 11.20 -11.97 -4.67
CA LEU A 141 9.82 -12.07 -4.24
C LEU A 141 9.54 -13.42 -3.55
N LEU A 142 9.99 -14.54 -4.16
CA LEU A 142 9.84 -15.87 -3.60
C LEU A 142 10.66 -16.06 -2.31
N LEU A 143 11.88 -15.51 -2.22
CA LEU A 143 12.71 -15.57 -1.01
C LEU A 143 12.06 -14.80 0.14
N THR A 144 11.50 -13.61 -0.13
CA THR A 144 10.78 -12.81 0.87
C THR A 144 9.49 -13.51 1.33
N MET A 145 8.86 -14.32 0.48
CA MET A 145 7.72 -15.17 0.87
C MET A 145 8.10 -16.21 1.93
N SER A 146 9.36 -16.69 1.95
CA SER A 146 9.81 -17.67 2.93
C SER A 146 9.91 -17.09 4.35
N ASP A 147 10.10 -15.76 4.46
CA ASP A 147 10.25 -15.09 5.74
C ASP A 147 8.88 -14.68 6.34
N ASP A 148 8.02 -14.05 5.54
CA ASP A 148 6.67 -13.70 5.96
C ASP A 148 5.74 -13.49 4.75
N ILE A 149 4.78 -14.37 4.56
CA ILE A 149 3.79 -14.34 3.46
C ILE A 149 3.00 -13.02 3.41
N ARG A 150 2.85 -12.32 4.55
CA ARG A 150 2.09 -11.07 4.62
C ARG A 150 2.72 -9.96 3.78
N VAL A 151 4.04 -9.98 3.59
CA VAL A 151 4.75 -9.04 2.71
C VAL A 151 4.16 -9.10 1.29
N ILE A 152 4.01 -10.32 0.75
CA ILE A 152 3.45 -10.51 -0.59
C ILE A 152 1.96 -10.13 -0.64
N LEU A 153 1.20 -10.50 0.37
CA LEU A 153 -0.23 -10.18 0.44
C LEU A 153 -0.45 -8.65 0.46
N ILE A 154 0.37 -7.90 1.19
CA ILE A 154 0.32 -6.44 1.21
C ILE A 154 0.76 -5.86 -0.15
N LYS A 155 1.82 -6.40 -0.78
CA LYS A 155 2.24 -5.96 -2.12
C LYS A 155 1.18 -6.25 -3.19
N ILE A 156 0.44 -7.34 -3.09
CA ILE A 156 -0.71 -7.61 -3.97
C ILE A 156 -1.82 -6.57 -3.75
N ALA A 157 -2.09 -6.17 -2.50
CA ALA A 157 -3.05 -5.12 -2.17
C ALA A 157 -2.63 -3.75 -2.69
N ASP A 158 -1.35 -3.37 -2.52
CA ASP A 158 -0.75 -2.17 -3.08
C ASP A 158 -0.89 -2.15 -4.61
N ARG A 159 -0.52 -3.25 -5.27
CA ARG A 159 -0.66 -3.39 -6.72
C ARG A 159 -2.12 -3.26 -7.17
N LEU A 160 -3.06 -3.85 -6.46
CA LEU A 160 -4.49 -3.73 -6.78
C LEU A 160 -4.96 -2.27 -6.68
N HIS A 161 -4.57 -1.54 -5.64
CA HIS A 161 -4.91 -0.13 -5.51
C HIS A 161 -4.27 0.71 -6.64
N ASN A 162 -3.01 0.45 -6.98
CA ASN A 162 -2.33 1.10 -8.12
C ASN A 162 -3.06 0.81 -9.44
N MET A 163 -3.58 -0.39 -9.64
CA MET A 163 -4.42 -0.72 -10.82
C MET A 163 -5.77 0.01 -10.79
N ARG A 164 -6.39 0.19 -9.63
CA ARG A 164 -7.64 0.96 -9.49
C ARG A 164 -7.46 2.44 -9.81
N THR A 165 -6.28 2.99 -9.54
CA THR A 165 -5.93 4.41 -9.76
C THR A 165 -5.02 4.65 -10.97
N LEU A 166 -4.88 3.66 -11.86
CA LEU A 166 -3.90 3.65 -12.95
C LEU A 166 -4.07 4.83 -13.91
N GLY A 167 -5.31 5.30 -14.14
CA GLY A 167 -5.62 6.39 -15.05
C GLY A 167 -4.99 7.73 -14.70
N SER A 168 -4.62 7.97 -13.44
CA SER A 168 -3.95 9.20 -13.01
C SER A 168 -2.43 9.18 -13.25
N MET A 169 -1.86 8.06 -13.67
CA MET A 169 -0.42 7.90 -13.87
C MET A 169 0.01 8.25 -15.30
N LEU A 170 1.31 8.52 -15.48
CA LEU A 170 1.89 8.71 -16.82
C LEU A 170 1.76 7.44 -17.68
N PRO A 171 1.54 7.56 -19.01
CA PRO A 171 1.35 6.41 -19.90
C PRO A 171 2.47 5.35 -19.79
N ASN A 172 3.73 5.77 -19.74
CA ASN A 172 4.87 4.84 -19.56
C ASN A 172 4.80 4.06 -18.25
N LYS A 173 4.36 4.70 -17.15
CA LYS A 173 4.13 4.03 -15.87
C LYS A 173 2.92 3.09 -15.94
N GLN A 174 1.86 3.47 -16.66
CA GLN A 174 0.68 2.62 -16.85
C GLN A 174 1.05 1.28 -17.51
N PHE A 175 1.82 1.32 -18.61
CA PHE A 175 2.29 0.10 -19.29
C PHE A 175 3.15 -0.78 -18.37
N LYS A 176 4.11 -0.18 -17.67
CA LYS A 176 4.96 -0.91 -16.74
C LYS A 176 4.13 -1.61 -15.65
N ILE A 177 3.23 -0.88 -14.99
CA ILE A 177 2.41 -1.41 -13.91
C ILE A 177 1.44 -2.50 -14.41
N ALA A 178 0.83 -2.31 -15.59
CA ALA A 178 -0.05 -3.30 -16.21
C ALA A 178 0.71 -4.59 -16.55
N GLY A 179 1.86 -4.50 -17.21
CA GLY A 179 2.70 -5.65 -17.53
C GLY A 179 3.17 -6.42 -16.29
N GLU A 180 3.68 -5.72 -15.28
CA GLU A 180 4.05 -6.34 -14.01
C GLU A 180 2.87 -7.04 -13.35
N THR A 181 1.69 -6.44 -13.44
CA THR A 181 0.47 -7.02 -12.88
C THR A 181 0.10 -8.32 -13.58
N LEU A 182 0.11 -8.35 -14.91
CA LEU A 182 -0.24 -9.55 -15.68
C LEU A 182 0.75 -10.69 -15.49
N TYR A 183 2.05 -10.38 -15.51
CA TYR A 183 3.08 -11.42 -15.56
C TYR A 183 3.56 -11.87 -14.17
N ILE A 184 3.34 -11.08 -13.11
CA ILE A 184 3.84 -11.38 -11.76
C ILE A 184 2.71 -11.45 -10.74
N TYR A 185 1.99 -10.34 -10.52
CA TYR A 185 1.08 -10.22 -9.39
C TYR A 185 -0.22 -11.02 -9.56
N ALA A 186 -0.81 -11.06 -10.76
CA ALA A 186 -2.00 -11.85 -11.00
C ALA A 186 -1.74 -13.38 -10.91
N PRO A 187 -0.64 -13.94 -11.45
CA PRO A 187 -0.25 -15.32 -11.20
C PRO A 187 0.00 -15.64 -9.72
N LEU A 188 0.62 -14.73 -8.96
CA LEU A 188 0.81 -14.90 -7.52
C LEU A 188 -0.51 -14.89 -6.77
N ALA A 189 -1.39 -13.91 -7.04
CA ALA A 189 -2.72 -13.85 -6.45
C ALA A 189 -3.52 -15.14 -6.74
N ASN A 190 -3.41 -15.69 -7.94
CA ASN A 190 -4.02 -16.97 -8.30
C ASN A 190 -3.49 -18.13 -7.44
N ARG A 191 -2.17 -18.24 -7.27
CA ARG A 191 -1.53 -19.29 -6.46
C ARG A 191 -1.87 -19.20 -4.98
N LEU A 192 -2.13 -17.98 -4.49
CA LEU A 192 -2.54 -17.70 -3.11
C LEU A 192 -4.06 -17.81 -2.90
N GLY A 193 -4.82 -18.19 -3.91
CA GLY A 193 -6.28 -18.34 -3.81
C GLY A 193 -7.05 -17.02 -3.83
N LEU A 194 -6.41 -15.90 -4.12
CA LEU A 194 -7.01 -14.56 -4.18
C LEU A 194 -7.70 -14.32 -5.53
N TYR A 195 -8.66 -15.17 -5.89
CA TYR A 195 -9.25 -15.21 -7.22
C TYR A 195 -9.98 -13.92 -7.63
N LYS A 196 -10.66 -13.25 -6.69
CA LYS A 196 -11.33 -11.97 -6.95
C LYS A 196 -10.31 -10.88 -7.31
N ILE A 197 -9.24 -10.77 -6.53
CA ILE A 197 -8.15 -9.81 -6.76
C ILE A 197 -7.47 -10.10 -8.09
N LYS A 198 -7.12 -11.36 -8.37
CA LYS A 198 -6.54 -11.78 -9.65
C LYS A 198 -7.42 -11.38 -10.84
N THR A 199 -8.72 -11.65 -10.77
CA THR A 199 -9.64 -11.36 -11.87
C THR A 199 -9.76 -9.86 -12.11
N GLU A 200 -9.84 -9.06 -11.05
CA GLU A 200 -9.86 -7.60 -11.16
C GLU A 200 -8.55 -7.06 -11.73
N GLN A 201 -7.39 -7.57 -11.26
CA GLN A 201 -6.07 -7.18 -11.75
C GLN A 201 -5.93 -7.43 -13.26
N ILE A 202 -6.31 -8.62 -13.74
CA ILE A 202 -6.25 -8.97 -15.15
C ILE A 202 -7.20 -8.08 -15.98
N GLY A 203 -8.45 -7.92 -15.56
CA GLY A 203 -9.41 -7.10 -16.27
C GLY A 203 -8.96 -5.64 -16.45
N ARG A 204 -8.37 -5.06 -15.40
CA ARG A 204 -7.84 -3.68 -15.45
C ARG A 204 -6.57 -3.54 -16.29
N ALA A 205 -5.70 -4.55 -16.29
CA ALA A 205 -4.46 -4.54 -17.06
C ALA A 205 -4.73 -4.74 -18.56
N SER A 206 -5.60 -5.69 -18.95
CA SER A 206 -5.94 -5.97 -20.35
C SER A 206 -6.65 -4.82 -21.08
N CYS A 207 -7.23 -3.86 -20.35
CA CYS A 207 -7.78 -2.66 -20.96
C CYS A 207 -6.72 -1.61 -21.34
N ARG A 208 -5.44 -1.86 -21.06
CA ARG A 208 -4.32 -0.90 -21.25
C ARG A 208 -3.21 -1.41 -22.19
N GLU A 209 -3.27 -2.67 -22.63
CA GLU A 209 -2.49 -3.23 -23.76
C GLU A 209 -3.20 -2.93 -25.09
#